data_a08937812642e0dcb0b19bea26aa0605
#
_entry.id   a08937812642e0dcb0b19bea26aa0605
#
_cell.length_a   1.000
_cell.length_b   1.000
_cell.length_c   1.000
_cell.angle_alpha   90.00
_cell.angle_beta   90.00
_cell.angle_gamma   90.00
#
_symmetry.space_group_name_H-M   'P 1'
#
loop_
_entity.id
_entity.type
_entity.pdbx_description
1 polymer ?
#
loop_
_entity_poly.entity_id
_entity_poly.type
_entity_poly.pdbx_seq_one_letter_code
_entity_poly.pdbx_strand_id
1 'polypeptide(L)'
;KGLGLSRANNIFTGAAPTPSTLIRWFARLGITIQEAYAMTENTCYSHVTFKEKIKIGSVGQPLPLCDVKLGNHNEILIRHDALMIGYYKNEEETQNTIIDGWLHTGDEGEIDKEGFLRITGRVKDIFKTDKGKYVAPSPIEMQFSSNKDIEQICVVGTNLPQPIGLIVLSENGKKKSELEVAASLDKTLHLVNE
;
A
#
# COMPACT_ATOMS: atom_id res chain seq x y z
N LYS A 1 0.13 28.31 8.49
CA LYS A 1 -0.72 29.25 7.69
C LYS A 1 -0.35 29.22 6.20
N GLY A 2 0.93 29.12 5.83
CA GLY A 2 1.38 29.17 4.42
C GLY A 2 0.85 28.07 3.50
N LEU A 3 0.49 26.90 4.03
CA LEU A 3 -0.06 25.76 3.27
C LEU A 3 -1.60 25.76 3.22
N GLY A 4 -2.29 26.77 3.78
CA GLY A 4 -3.76 26.83 3.78
C GLY A 4 -4.46 25.80 4.68
N LEU A 5 -3.73 24.96 5.42
CA LEU A 5 -4.27 23.86 6.22
C LEU A 5 -4.84 24.25 7.58
N SER A 6 -4.78 25.55 7.97
CA SER A 6 -5.20 26.01 9.29
C SER A 6 -6.69 25.83 9.61
N ARG A 7 -7.53 25.55 8.61
CA ARG A 7 -8.96 25.27 8.74
C ARG A 7 -9.32 23.83 8.30
N ALA A 8 -8.33 22.99 7.98
CA ALA A 8 -8.60 21.62 7.59
C ALA A 8 -9.06 20.80 8.80
N ASN A 9 -10.30 20.32 8.76
CA ASN A 9 -10.83 19.44 9.80
C ASN A 9 -10.50 17.98 9.57
N ASN A 10 -10.45 17.55 8.31
CA ASN A 10 -10.12 16.18 7.91
C ASN A 10 -9.03 16.24 6.85
N ILE A 11 -8.02 15.39 7.02
CA ILE A 11 -6.91 15.24 6.08
C ILE A 11 -6.78 13.76 5.78
N PHE A 12 -6.96 13.38 4.53
CA PHE A 12 -6.89 12.00 4.08
C PHE A 12 -5.69 11.77 3.18
N THR A 13 -5.17 10.57 3.24
CA THR A 13 -4.24 10.02 2.26
C THR A 13 -4.78 8.69 1.75
N GLY A 14 -4.54 8.38 0.49
CA GLY A 14 -5.03 7.17 -0.15
C GLY A 14 -4.47 7.03 -1.56
N ALA A 15 -5.03 6.10 -2.35
CA ALA A 15 -4.60 5.72 -3.70
C ALA A 15 -3.20 5.07 -3.79
N ALA A 16 -2.28 5.39 -2.89
CA ALA A 16 -0.99 4.74 -2.76
C ALA A 16 -0.62 4.62 -1.27
N PRO A 17 0.18 3.60 -0.89
CA PRO A 17 0.65 3.46 0.48
C PRO A 17 1.43 4.69 0.93
N THR A 18 1.13 5.19 2.12
CA THR A 18 1.85 6.32 2.72
C THR A 18 2.80 5.80 3.80
N PRO A 19 4.10 6.14 3.76
CA PRO A 19 5.03 5.69 4.78
C PRO A 19 4.58 6.08 6.18
N SER A 20 4.55 5.11 7.10
CA SER A 20 4.15 5.34 8.50
C SER A 20 5.01 6.39 9.20
N THR A 21 6.29 6.53 8.79
CA THR A 21 7.20 7.56 9.27
C THR A 21 6.71 8.97 8.94
N LEU A 22 6.16 9.16 7.74
CA LEU A 22 5.59 10.45 7.30
C LEU A 22 4.32 10.78 8.09
N ILE A 23 3.42 9.81 8.27
CA ILE A 23 2.21 10.00 9.08
C ILE A 23 2.56 10.37 10.53
N ARG A 24 3.55 9.68 11.14
CA ARG A 24 4.06 10.01 12.49
C ARG A 24 4.70 11.40 12.55
N TRP A 25 5.37 11.82 11.49
CA TRP A 25 5.96 13.17 11.43
C TRP A 25 4.87 14.25 11.45
N PHE A 26 3.80 14.10 10.65
CA PHE A 26 2.65 15.02 10.69
C PHE A 26 1.95 15.00 12.06
N ALA A 27 1.79 13.82 12.65
CA ALA A 27 1.19 13.69 13.99
C ALA A 27 1.95 14.49 15.07
N ARG A 28 3.30 14.52 14.99
CA ARG A 28 4.13 15.36 15.89
C ARG A 28 3.88 16.86 15.72
N LEU A 29 3.36 17.29 14.57
CA LEU A 29 2.96 18.68 14.30
C LEU A 29 1.50 18.96 14.68
N GLY A 30 0.82 18.00 15.32
CA GLY A 30 -0.60 18.09 15.66
C GLY A 30 -1.54 17.90 14.47
N ILE A 31 -1.03 17.38 13.36
CA ILE A 31 -1.81 17.12 12.14
C ILE A 31 -2.12 15.63 12.06
N THR A 32 -3.40 15.29 12.14
CA THR A 32 -3.88 13.92 12.02
C THR A 32 -4.17 13.60 10.55
N ILE A 33 -3.43 12.65 9.98
CA ILE A 33 -3.69 12.12 8.64
C ILE A 33 -4.44 10.81 8.79
N GLN A 34 -5.55 10.69 8.08
CA GLN A 34 -6.40 9.51 8.00
C GLN A 34 -6.05 8.73 6.74
N GLU A 35 -5.75 7.45 6.88
CA GLU A 35 -5.48 6.57 5.74
C GLU A 35 -6.81 6.01 5.22
N ALA A 36 -6.96 5.96 3.89
CA ALA A 36 -8.13 5.41 3.23
C ALA A 36 -7.70 4.41 2.14
N TYR A 37 -8.47 3.34 2.02
CA TYR A 37 -8.32 2.33 0.97
C TYR A 37 -9.63 2.15 0.23
N ALA A 38 -9.57 2.30 -1.07
CA ALA A 38 -10.70 2.10 -1.96
C ALA A 38 -10.22 2.11 -3.42
N MET A 39 -11.11 1.76 -4.33
CA MET A 39 -10.88 1.73 -5.77
C MET A 39 -12.13 2.21 -6.52
N THR A 40 -12.00 2.45 -7.80
CA THR A 40 -13.13 2.91 -8.64
C THR A 40 -14.26 1.88 -8.66
N GLU A 41 -13.92 0.61 -8.70
CA GLU A 41 -14.83 -0.53 -8.77
C GLU A 41 -15.76 -0.62 -7.55
N ASN A 42 -15.35 -0.08 -6.42
CA ASN A 42 -16.20 0.01 -5.21
C ASN A 42 -16.64 1.45 -4.88
N THR A 43 -16.67 2.34 -5.89
CA THR A 43 -17.11 3.74 -5.75
C THR A 43 -16.39 4.51 -4.65
N CYS A 44 -15.11 4.17 -4.41
CA CYS A 44 -14.30 4.71 -3.32
C CYS A 44 -14.91 4.49 -1.92
N TYR A 45 -15.70 3.43 -1.74
CA TYR A 45 -16.34 3.08 -0.49
C TYR A 45 -15.83 1.74 0.04
N SER A 46 -14.86 1.77 0.96
CA SER A 46 -14.29 0.56 1.56
C SER A 46 -13.80 0.80 2.98
N HIS A 47 -12.58 1.34 3.16
CA HIS A 47 -11.96 1.52 4.47
C HIS A 47 -11.46 2.95 4.67
N VAL A 48 -11.53 3.39 5.93
CA VAL A 48 -10.93 4.66 6.35
C VAL A 48 -10.54 4.58 7.83
N THR A 49 -9.42 5.21 8.20
CA THR A 49 -9.11 5.44 9.61
C THR A 49 -9.91 6.64 10.12
N PHE A 50 -10.69 6.47 11.19
CA PHE A 50 -11.36 7.58 11.87
C PHE A 50 -10.42 8.21 12.89
N LYS A 51 -10.54 9.52 13.14
CA LYS A 51 -9.68 10.28 14.08
C LYS A 51 -9.62 9.66 15.47
N GLU A 52 -10.73 9.10 15.91
CA GLU A 52 -10.90 8.49 17.23
C GLU A 52 -10.27 7.10 17.33
N LYS A 53 -9.94 6.49 16.19
CA LYS A 53 -9.40 5.13 16.07
C LYS A 53 -8.32 5.02 15.01
N ILE A 54 -7.26 5.80 15.13
CA ILE A 54 -6.13 5.73 14.19
C ILE A 54 -5.18 4.62 14.61
N LYS A 55 -4.91 3.72 13.65
CA LYS A 55 -3.88 2.68 13.76
C LYS A 55 -2.93 2.83 12.58
N ILE A 56 -1.81 3.53 12.81
CA ILE A 56 -0.84 3.86 11.76
C ILE A 56 -0.30 2.58 11.10
N GLY A 57 -0.29 2.55 9.77
CA GLY A 57 0.07 1.37 8.96
C GLY A 57 -1.11 0.45 8.69
N SER A 58 -2.33 0.90 9.01
CA SER A 58 -3.58 0.28 8.66
C SER A 58 -4.44 1.28 7.90
N VAL A 59 -5.23 0.82 6.96
CA VAL A 59 -6.19 1.65 6.22
C VAL A 59 -7.54 1.77 6.95
N GLY A 60 -7.60 1.34 8.21
CA GLY A 60 -8.78 1.46 9.06
C GLY A 60 -9.67 0.22 9.07
N GLN A 61 -10.89 0.42 9.55
CA GLN A 61 -11.95 -0.56 9.58
C GLN A 61 -12.90 -0.33 8.39
N PRO A 62 -13.68 -1.37 7.98
CA PRO A 62 -14.68 -1.20 6.93
C PRO A 62 -15.67 -0.07 7.24
N LEU A 63 -16.07 0.64 6.20
CA LEU A 63 -17.17 1.60 6.30
C LEU A 63 -18.51 0.89 6.57
N PRO A 64 -19.52 1.57 7.12
CA PRO A 64 -20.83 0.95 7.39
C PRO A 64 -21.40 0.26 6.16
N LEU A 65 -22.03 -0.91 6.34
CA LEU A 65 -22.61 -1.73 5.27
C LEU A 65 -21.60 -2.24 4.21
N CYS A 66 -20.32 -2.18 4.51
CA CYS A 66 -19.28 -2.77 3.68
C CYS A 66 -18.80 -4.08 4.31
N ASP A 67 -19.16 -5.19 3.69
CA ASP A 67 -18.66 -6.52 4.06
C ASP A 67 -17.26 -6.72 3.50
N VAL A 68 -16.36 -7.23 4.33
CA VAL A 68 -14.97 -7.51 3.95
C VAL A 68 -14.54 -8.87 4.47
N LYS A 69 -13.84 -9.62 3.65
CA LYS A 69 -13.19 -10.88 4.03
C LYS A 69 -11.91 -11.09 3.25
N LEU A 70 -11.08 -12.01 3.70
CA LEU A 70 -9.92 -12.48 2.94
C LEU A 70 -10.27 -13.75 2.19
N GLY A 71 -9.94 -13.78 0.91
CA GLY A 71 -10.05 -14.92 0.03
C GLY A 71 -8.76 -15.75 -0.04
N ASN A 72 -8.58 -16.46 -1.16
CA ASN A 72 -7.35 -17.19 -1.43
C ASN A 72 -6.16 -16.21 -1.51
N HIS A 73 -5.00 -16.65 -1.05
CA HIS A 73 -3.77 -15.82 -0.99
C HIS A 73 -3.96 -14.50 -0.23
N ASN A 74 -4.84 -14.48 0.77
CA ASN A 74 -5.20 -13.28 1.55
C ASN A 74 -5.71 -12.12 0.69
N GLU A 75 -6.29 -12.40 -0.48
CA GLU A 75 -6.92 -11.39 -1.32
C GLU A 75 -8.05 -10.70 -0.57
N ILE A 76 -8.09 -9.39 -0.62
CA ILE A 76 -9.16 -8.59 -0.01
C ILE A 76 -10.38 -8.67 -0.91
N LEU A 77 -11.49 -9.19 -0.36
CA LEU A 77 -12.78 -9.29 -1.02
C LEU A 77 -13.76 -8.33 -0.36
N ILE A 78 -14.47 -7.55 -1.18
CA ILE A 78 -15.37 -6.48 -0.73
C ILE A 78 -16.76 -6.70 -1.31
N ARG A 79 -17.80 -6.46 -0.49
CA ARG A 79 -19.19 -6.52 -0.93
C ARG A 79 -20.02 -5.42 -0.27
N HIS A 80 -20.73 -4.64 -1.09
CA HIS A 80 -21.77 -3.69 -0.69
C HIS A 80 -22.58 -3.25 -1.92
N ASP A 81 -23.70 -2.56 -1.71
CA ASP A 81 -24.65 -2.19 -2.77
C ASP A 81 -24.11 -1.15 -3.76
N ALA A 82 -23.04 -0.45 -3.42
CA ALA A 82 -22.42 0.56 -4.28
C ALA A 82 -21.23 0.03 -5.10
N LEU A 83 -21.08 -1.29 -5.28
CA LEU A 83 -20.11 -1.82 -6.24
C LEU A 83 -20.49 -1.40 -7.67
N MET A 84 -19.49 -1.27 -8.55
CA MET A 84 -19.73 -1.07 -9.97
C MET A 84 -20.64 -2.14 -10.55
N ILE A 85 -21.42 -1.82 -11.54
CA ILE A 85 -22.21 -2.80 -12.29
C ILE A 85 -21.35 -3.63 -13.26
N GLY A 86 -20.16 -3.14 -13.62
CA GLY A 86 -19.22 -3.83 -14.50
C GLY A 86 -18.36 -2.86 -15.30
N TYR A 87 -17.40 -3.41 -16.02
CA TYR A 87 -16.56 -2.69 -16.97
C TYR A 87 -17.29 -2.48 -18.29
N TYR A 88 -17.18 -1.27 -18.84
CA TYR A 88 -17.85 -0.92 -20.09
C TYR A 88 -17.36 -1.80 -21.25
N LYS A 89 -18.28 -2.53 -21.90
CA LYS A 89 -18.02 -3.47 -23.01
C LYS A 89 -16.93 -4.51 -22.70
N ASN A 90 -16.77 -4.92 -21.45
CA ASN A 90 -15.83 -5.95 -21.05
C ASN A 90 -16.48 -6.87 -20.00
N GLU A 91 -17.39 -7.72 -20.49
CA GLU A 91 -18.14 -8.66 -19.66
C GLU A 91 -17.24 -9.72 -19.03
N GLU A 92 -16.24 -10.19 -19.75
CA GLU A 92 -15.29 -11.19 -19.28
C GLU A 92 -14.53 -10.69 -18.04
N GLU A 93 -13.97 -9.48 -18.10
CA GLU A 93 -13.27 -8.90 -16.95
C GLU A 93 -14.23 -8.61 -15.79
N THR A 94 -15.48 -8.22 -16.10
CA THR A 94 -16.50 -8.01 -15.07
C THR A 94 -16.77 -9.29 -14.29
N GLN A 95 -16.98 -10.41 -14.98
CA GLN A 95 -17.22 -11.71 -14.35
C GLN A 95 -16.02 -12.24 -13.58
N ASN A 96 -14.80 -11.92 -14.03
CA ASN A 96 -13.57 -12.26 -13.31
C ASN A 96 -13.33 -11.40 -12.08
N THR A 97 -13.87 -10.18 -12.07
CA THR A 97 -13.67 -9.21 -10.98
C THR A 97 -14.78 -9.26 -9.94
N ILE A 98 -16.04 -9.50 -10.34
CA ILE A 98 -17.18 -9.63 -9.42
C ILE A 98 -17.69 -11.07 -9.47
N ILE A 99 -17.35 -11.86 -8.44
CA ILE A 99 -17.72 -13.26 -8.34
C ILE A 99 -18.64 -13.45 -7.13
N ASP A 100 -19.83 -14.01 -7.35
CA ASP A 100 -20.85 -14.24 -6.31
C ASP A 100 -21.15 -12.97 -5.46
N GLY A 101 -21.15 -11.81 -6.11
CA GLY A 101 -21.40 -10.52 -5.48
C GLY A 101 -20.21 -9.96 -4.66
N TRP A 102 -19.05 -10.61 -4.73
CA TRP A 102 -17.82 -10.11 -4.11
C TRP A 102 -16.89 -9.52 -5.16
N LEU A 103 -16.44 -8.31 -4.91
CA LEU A 103 -15.37 -7.67 -5.66
C LEU A 103 -14.03 -8.30 -5.25
N HIS A 104 -13.34 -8.89 -6.20
CA HIS A 104 -11.97 -9.36 -6.10
C HIS A 104 -11.04 -8.17 -6.38
N THR A 105 -10.43 -7.63 -5.33
CA THR A 105 -9.66 -6.37 -5.45
C THR A 105 -8.31 -6.56 -6.11
N GLY A 106 -7.78 -7.77 -6.10
CA GLY A 106 -6.41 -8.07 -6.51
C GLY A 106 -5.35 -7.56 -5.52
N ASP A 107 -5.76 -6.96 -4.41
CA ASP A 107 -4.87 -6.54 -3.34
C ASP A 107 -4.84 -7.60 -2.24
N GLU A 108 -3.67 -7.82 -1.66
CA GLU A 108 -3.43 -8.72 -0.53
C GLU A 108 -3.47 -7.93 0.78
N GLY A 109 -4.01 -8.52 1.84
CA GLY A 109 -4.09 -7.85 3.12
C GLY A 109 -4.17 -8.78 4.33
N GLU A 110 -4.10 -8.17 5.48
CA GLU A 110 -4.28 -8.80 6.79
C GLU A 110 -5.34 -8.03 7.59
N ILE A 111 -6.25 -8.76 8.22
CA ILE A 111 -7.24 -8.18 9.13
C ILE A 111 -6.88 -8.62 10.54
N ASP A 112 -6.64 -7.66 11.42
CA ASP A 112 -6.31 -7.96 12.80
C ASP A 112 -7.54 -8.27 13.66
N LYS A 113 -7.32 -8.63 14.92
CA LYS A 113 -8.39 -9.01 15.88
C LYS A 113 -9.37 -7.89 16.18
N GLU A 114 -8.99 -6.65 15.90
CA GLU A 114 -9.82 -5.46 16.07
C GLU A 114 -10.57 -5.07 14.80
N GLY A 115 -10.35 -5.80 13.69
CA GLY A 115 -10.95 -5.55 12.37
C GLY A 115 -10.25 -4.47 11.54
N PHE A 116 -9.01 -4.10 11.88
CA PHE A 116 -8.24 -3.17 11.07
C PHE A 116 -7.56 -3.89 9.91
N LEU A 117 -7.73 -3.36 8.70
CA LEU A 117 -7.11 -3.88 7.50
C LEU A 117 -5.73 -3.24 7.28
N ARG A 118 -4.74 -4.07 7.00
CA ARG A 118 -3.42 -3.69 6.48
C ARG A 118 -3.27 -4.24 5.07
N ILE A 119 -2.88 -3.41 4.13
CA ILE A 119 -2.51 -3.84 2.78
C ILE A 119 -1.08 -4.39 2.83
N THR A 120 -0.88 -5.61 2.35
CA THR A 120 0.43 -6.29 2.34
C THR A 120 1.04 -6.39 0.95
N GLY A 121 0.23 -6.20 -0.10
CA GLY A 121 0.74 -6.23 -1.46
C GLY A 121 -0.36 -6.30 -2.51
N ARG A 122 0.01 -6.74 -3.70
CA ARG A 122 -0.93 -7.12 -4.77
C ARG A 122 -0.75 -8.59 -5.12
N VAL A 123 -1.84 -9.30 -5.26
CA VAL A 123 -1.84 -10.73 -5.59
C VAL A 123 -1.07 -11.01 -6.90
N LYS A 124 -1.24 -10.15 -7.91
CA LYS A 124 -0.58 -10.29 -9.22
C LYS A 124 0.91 -9.89 -9.22
N ASP A 125 1.34 -9.09 -8.24
CA ASP A 125 2.72 -8.59 -8.17
C ASP A 125 3.63 -9.54 -7.38
N ILE A 126 3.05 -10.49 -6.65
CA ILE A 126 3.81 -11.51 -5.93
C ILE A 126 4.52 -12.40 -6.95
N PHE A 127 5.83 -12.47 -6.84
CA PHE A 127 6.63 -13.35 -7.68
C PHE A 127 7.31 -14.46 -6.87
N LYS A 128 7.68 -15.53 -7.57
CA LYS A 128 8.40 -16.65 -6.99
C LYS A 128 9.85 -16.63 -7.46
N THR A 129 10.78 -16.68 -6.52
CA THR A 129 12.21 -16.85 -6.82
C THR A 129 12.50 -18.27 -7.31
N ASP A 130 13.67 -18.53 -7.90
CA ASP A 130 14.10 -19.86 -8.31
C ASP A 130 14.21 -20.84 -7.11
N LYS A 131 14.48 -20.31 -5.90
CA LYS A 131 14.49 -21.06 -4.63
C LYS A 131 13.09 -21.35 -4.07
N GLY A 132 12.04 -21.01 -4.81
CA GLY A 132 10.65 -21.28 -4.42
C GLY A 132 10.06 -20.33 -3.40
N LYS A 133 10.73 -19.23 -3.03
CA LYS A 133 10.19 -18.23 -2.09
C LYS A 133 9.27 -17.27 -2.81
N TYR A 134 8.09 -17.02 -2.24
CA TYR A 134 7.19 -15.96 -2.66
C TYR A 134 7.60 -14.62 -2.06
N VAL A 135 7.61 -13.59 -2.87
CA VAL A 135 8.02 -12.24 -2.49
C VAL A 135 6.96 -11.24 -2.93
N ALA A 136 6.46 -10.45 -1.99
CA ALA A 136 5.61 -9.29 -2.25
C ALA A 136 6.52 -8.05 -2.37
N PRO A 137 6.61 -7.39 -3.53
CA PRO A 137 7.52 -6.26 -3.76
C PRO A 137 7.19 -5.03 -2.92
N SER A 138 5.92 -4.67 -2.88
CA SER A 138 5.45 -3.39 -2.32
C SER A 138 5.86 -3.13 -0.86
N PRO A 139 5.80 -4.10 0.09
CA PRO A 139 6.28 -3.88 1.45
C PRO A 139 7.78 -3.56 1.52
N ILE A 140 8.57 -4.19 0.65
CA ILE A 140 10.02 -3.97 0.57
C ILE A 140 10.29 -2.56 0.01
N GLU A 141 9.66 -2.22 -1.11
CA GLU A 141 9.77 -0.91 -1.76
C GLU A 141 9.39 0.23 -0.81
N MET A 142 8.32 0.02 -0.02
CA MET A 142 7.87 1.01 0.96
C MET A 142 8.89 1.29 2.07
N GLN A 143 9.65 0.29 2.50
CA GLN A 143 10.70 0.49 3.49
C GLN A 143 11.86 1.33 2.93
N PHE A 144 12.22 1.12 1.65
CA PHE A 144 13.22 1.94 0.97
C PHE A 144 12.79 3.38 0.72
N SER A 145 11.48 3.68 0.68
CA SER A 145 10.96 5.04 0.46
C SER A 145 11.39 6.06 1.53
N SER A 146 11.87 5.61 2.68
CA SER A 146 12.42 6.47 3.73
C SER A 146 13.84 6.99 3.42
N ASN A 147 14.54 6.37 2.46
CA ASN A 147 15.88 6.75 2.07
C ASN A 147 15.84 7.97 1.13
N LYS A 148 16.45 9.08 1.58
CA LYS A 148 16.46 10.37 0.85
C LYS A 148 17.26 10.36 -0.45
N ASP A 149 18.08 9.35 -0.67
CA ASP A 149 18.90 9.20 -1.86
C ASP A 149 18.18 8.46 -2.98
N ILE A 150 17.01 7.88 -2.67
CA ILE A 150 16.16 7.15 -3.60
C ILE A 150 14.96 8.01 -4.01
N GLU A 151 14.70 8.11 -5.31
CA GLU A 151 13.49 8.68 -5.88
C GLU A 151 12.45 7.60 -6.15
N GLN A 152 12.88 6.50 -6.76
CA GLN A 152 12.03 5.35 -7.07
C GLN A 152 12.78 4.04 -6.86
N ILE A 153 12.06 3.00 -6.48
CA ILE A 153 12.56 1.64 -6.41
C ILE A 153 11.52 0.69 -6.99
N CYS A 154 11.98 -0.32 -7.71
CA CYS A 154 11.18 -1.44 -8.18
C CYS A 154 11.88 -2.75 -7.80
N VAL A 155 11.21 -3.60 -7.02
CA VAL A 155 11.72 -4.90 -6.60
C VAL A 155 11.24 -5.97 -7.57
N VAL A 156 12.18 -6.66 -8.19
CA VAL A 156 11.94 -7.76 -9.15
C VAL A 156 12.74 -8.99 -8.76
N GLY A 157 12.36 -10.17 -9.28
CA GLY A 157 13.09 -11.38 -8.91
C GLY A 157 12.49 -12.68 -9.41
N THR A 158 11.55 -12.62 -10.37
CA THR A 158 10.98 -13.81 -10.99
C THR A 158 12.09 -14.66 -11.60
N ASN A 159 12.19 -15.91 -11.16
CA ASN A 159 13.24 -16.87 -11.57
C ASN A 159 14.69 -16.43 -11.25
N LEU A 160 14.88 -15.45 -10.37
CA LEU A 160 16.19 -15.10 -9.86
C LEU A 160 16.46 -15.79 -8.51
N PRO A 161 17.74 -16.03 -8.14
CA PRO A 161 18.10 -16.63 -6.85
C PRO A 161 17.65 -15.83 -5.63
N GLN A 162 17.49 -14.51 -5.81
CA GLN A 162 17.04 -13.56 -4.80
C GLN A 162 16.41 -12.33 -5.45
N PRO A 163 15.55 -11.60 -4.74
CA PRO A 163 15.04 -10.31 -5.21
C PRO A 163 16.17 -9.32 -5.44
N ILE A 164 15.99 -8.45 -6.43
CA ILE A 164 16.87 -7.32 -6.71
C ILE A 164 16.03 -6.04 -6.77
N GLY A 165 16.59 -4.93 -6.28
CA GLY A 165 15.98 -3.60 -6.35
C GLY A 165 16.59 -2.81 -7.52
N LEU A 166 15.74 -2.37 -8.45
CA LEU A 166 16.09 -1.39 -9.46
C LEU A 166 15.80 0.00 -8.91
N ILE A 167 16.83 0.85 -8.80
CA ILE A 167 16.76 2.11 -8.08
C ILE A 167 17.00 3.29 -9.02
N VAL A 168 16.14 4.29 -8.94
CA VAL A 168 16.39 5.63 -9.49
C VAL A 168 16.83 6.55 -8.35
N LEU A 169 18.00 7.18 -8.50
CA LEU A 169 18.52 8.08 -7.50
C LEU A 169 17.77 9.42 -7.51
N SER A 170 17.50 9.94 -6.34
CA SER A 170 16.97 11.30 -6.15
C SER A 170 18.03 12.35 -6.51
N GLU A 171 17.62 13.61 -6.63
CA GLU A 171 18.54 14.73 -6.82
C GLU A 171 19.60 14.83 -5.70
N ASN A 172 19.30 14.34 -4.51
CA ASN A 172 20.26 14.25 -3.41
C ASN A 172 21.24 13.09 -3.62
N GLY A 173 20.74 11.93 -4.03
CA GLY A 173 21.56 10.75 -4.34
C GLY A 173 22.52 10.97 -5.50
N LYS A 174 22.06 11.65 -6.57
CA LYS A 174 22.89 11.98 -7.75
C LYS A 174 24.10 12.87 -7.44
N LYS A 175 24.07 13.60 -6.33
CA LYS A 175 25.19 14.48 -5.89
C LYS A 175 26.26 13.74 -5.09
N LYS A 176 26.03 12.51 -4.73
CA LYS A 176 26.92 11.67 -3.93
C LYS A 176 27.81 10.80 -4.81
N SER A 177 28.95 10.38 -4.28
CA SER A 177 29.78 9.36 -4.90
C SER A 177 29.09 7.99 -4.85
N GLU A 178 29.49 7.08 -5.73
CA GLU A 178 28.97 5.70 -5.77
C GLU A 178 29.15 4.99 -4.41
N LEU A 179 30.28 5.22 -3.73
CA LEU A 179 30.54 4.63 -2.40
C LEU A 179 29.58 5.16 -1.33
N GLU A 180 29.27 6.45 -1.35
CA GLU A 180 28.31 7.05 -0.40
C GLU A 180 26.89 6.56 -0.65
N VAL A 181 26.52 6.42 -1.92
CA VAL A 181 25.23 5.84 -2.32
C VAL A 181 25.14 4.39 -1.87
N ALA A 182 26.16 3.58 -2.17
CA ALA A 182 26.20 2.17 -1.77
C ALA A 182 26.07 2.02 -0.25
N ALA A 183 26.80 2.81 0.54
CA ALA A 183 26.70 2.77 2.00
C ALA A 183 25.31 3.19 2.51
N SER A 184 24.66 4.17 1.84
CA SER A 184 23.29 4.58 2.16
C SER A 184 22.27 3.48 1.87
N LEU A 185 22.41 2.79 0.74
CA LEU A 185 21.55 1.68 0.35
C LEU A 185 21.73 0.47 1.28
N ASP A 186 22.98 0.12 1.61
CA ASP A 186 23.31 -0.98 2.52
C ASP A 186 22.68 -0.78 3.90
N LYS A 187 22.77 0.45 4.43
CA LYS A 187 22.13 0.80 5.70
C LYS A 187 20.62 0.58 5.66
N THR A 188 19.98 0.95 4.54
CA THR A 188 18.53 0.75 4.38
C THR A 188 18.21 -0.73 4.24
N LEU A 189 19.02 -1.49 3.48
CA LEU A 189 18.84 -2.92 3.28
C LEU A 189 18.94 -3.71 4.61
N HIS A 190 19.84 -3.33 5.51
CA HIS A 190 19.90 -3.92 6.84
C HIS A 190 18.61 -3.72 7.62
N LEU A 191 18.02 -2.51 7.59
CA LEU A 191 16.74 -2.23 8.27
C LEU A 191 15.55 -2.98 7.67
N VAL A 192 15.62 -3.34 6.39
CA VAL A 192 14.58 -4.11 5.69
C VAL A 192 14.64 -5.59 6.07
N ASN A 193 15.81 -6.09 6.42
CA ASN A 193 16.04 -7.51 6.75
C ASN A 193 15.92 -7.83 8.26
N GLU A 194 15.74 -6.82 9.12
CA GLU A 194 15.40 -6.96 10.54
C GLU A 194 13.89 -7.13 10.76
#